data_f957a7a76eaa391d1e8a8f5d34ff98a7
#
_entry.id   f957a7a76eaa391d1e8a8f5d34ff98a7
#
_cell.length_a   1.000
_cell.length_b   1.000
_cell.length_c   1.000
_cell.angle_alpha   90.00
_cell.angle_beta   90.00
_cell.angle_gamma   90.00
#
_symmetry.space_group_name_H-M   'P 1'
#
loop_
_entity.id
_entity.type
_entity.pdbx_description
1 polymer ?
#
loop_
_entity_poly.entity_id
_entity_poly.type
_entity_poly.pdbx_seq_one_letter_code
_entity_poly.pdbx_strand_id
1 'polypeptide(L)'
;MTGIMCTTVQSAEEIAETAKTAEEIWAEYYTPLLGAAQVSYMVENFQSEKAIKEQIEEGYTYFLLEAEGKIIGYVGVQPRKDHLFLSKLYLKE
;
A
#
# COMPACT_ATOMS: atom_id res chain seq x y z
N MET A 1 3.42 3.47 25.86
CA MET A 1 3.04 2.57 24.77
C MET A 1 2.75 3.36 23.50
N THR A 2 3.30 2.93 22.42
CA THR A 2 3.15 3.63 21.16
C THR A 2 2.04 2.99 20.32
N GLY A 3 1.06 3.77 19.92
CA GLY A 3 -0.01 3.26 19.07
C GLY A 3 0.37 3.30 17.60
N ILE A 4 -0.48 2.72 16.78
CA ILE A 4 -0.35 2.79 15.34
C ILE A 4 -1.10 4.02 14.85
N MET A 5 -0.46 4.81 14.00
CA MET A 5 -1.08 5.97 13.40
C MET A 5 -1.43 5.68 11.95
N CYS A 6 -2.61 6.13 11.53
CA CYS A 6 -3.05 6.01 10.15
C CYS A 6 -3.06 7.37 9.50
N THR A 7 -2.38 7.50 8.37
CA THR A 7 -2.35 8.74 7.61
C THR A 7 -3.02 8.51 6.26
N THR A 8 -4.01 9.32 5.93
CA THR A 8 -4.67 9.22 4.63
C THR A 8 -3.70 9.65 3.53
N VAL A 9 -3.58 8.83 2.51
CA VAL A 9 -2.68 9.09 1.39
C VAL A 9 -3.35 10.05 0.40
N GLN A 10 -2.83 11.27 0.29
CA GLN A 10 -3.40 12.30 -0.57
C GLN A 10 -2.36 12.99 -1.45
N SER A 11 -1.18 13.28 -0.91
CA SER A 11 -0.15 14.01 -1.64
C SER A 11 0.71 13.08 -2.50
N ALA A 12 1.43 13.68 -3.45
CA ALA A 12 2.36 12.92 -4.28
C ALA A 12 3.44 12.25 -3.44
N GLU A 13 3.89 12.92 -2.36
CA GLU A 13 4.87 12.35 -1.45
C GLU A 13 4.33 11.13 -0.73
N GLU A 14 3.07 11.20 -0.28
CA GLU A 14 2.43 10.08 0.40
C GLU A 14 2.20 8.92 -0.53
N ILE A 15 1.86 9.19 -1.78
CA ILE A 15 1.71 8.15 -2.80
C ILE A 15 3.06 7.48 -3.05
N ALA A 16 4.13 8.26 -3.15
CA ALA A 16 5.48 7.74 -3.34
C ALA A 16 5.90 6.85 -2.17
N GLU A 17 5.61 7.26 -0.94
CA GLU A 17 5.91 6.47 0.26
C GLU A 17 5.12 5.16 0.28
N THR A 18 3.86 5.23 -0.13
CA THR A 18 3.01 4.02 -0.20
C THR A 18 3.57 3.04 -1.23
N ALA A 19 3.95 3.54 -2.41
CA ALA A 19 4.52 2.69 -3.46
C ALA A 19 5.84 2.06 -3.03
N LYS A 20 6.68 2.83 -2.35
CA LYS A 20 7.95 2.33 -1.84
C LYS A 20 7.72 1.24 -0.79
N THR A 21 6.78 1.47 0.11
CA THR A 21 6.43 0.49 1.13
C THR A 21 5.90 -0.79 0.49
N ALA A 22 5.04 -0.65 -0.51
CA ALA A 22 4.51 -1.80 -1.23
C ALA A 22 5.61 -2.60 -1.92
N GLU A 23 6.54 -1.91 -2.57
CA GLU A 23 7.67 -2.58 -3.22
C GLU A 23 8.50 -3.40 -2.22
N GLU A 24 8.80 -2.80 -1.06
CA GLU A 24 9.55 -3.49 -0.03
C GLU A 24 8.84 -4.72 0.50
N ILE A 25 7.55 -4.59 0.79
CA ILE A 25 6.75 -5.69 1.33
C ILE A 25 6.62 -6.81 0.31
N TRP A 26 6.31 -6.47 -0.93
CA TRP A 26 6.14 -7.46 -1.98
C TRP A 26 7.45 -8.18 -2.29
N ALA A 27 8.57 -7.46 -2.32
CA ALA A 27 9.87 -8.06 -2.54
C ALA A 27 10.21 -9.05 -1.43
N GLU A 28 9.94 -8.68 -0.19
CA GLU A 28 10.25 -9.53 0.97
C GLU A 28 9.41 -10.79 1.03
N TYR A 29 8.09 -10.64 0.85
CA TYR A 29 7.16 -11.76 1.03
C TYR A 29 7.02 -12.66 -0.17
N TYR A 30 6.99 -12.09 -1.36
CA TYR A 30 6.58 -12.84 -2.55
C TYR A 30 7.72 -13.26 -3.47
N THR A 31 8.89 -12.64 -3.35
CA THR A 31 10.03 -13.05 -4.17
C THR A 31 10.39 -14.52 -3.95
N PRO A 32 10.44 -15.03 -2.71
CA PRO A 32 10.74 -16.46 -2.53
C PRO A 32 9.70 -17.39 -3.13
N LEU A 33 8.46 -16.92 -3.29
CA LEU A 33 7.36 -17.74 -3.80
C LEU A 33 7.19 -17.63 -5.30
N LEU A 34 7.33 -16.43 -5.85
CA LEU A 34 6.99 -16.13 -7.23
C LEU A 34 8.18 -15.79 -8.11
N GLY A 35 9.33 -15.47 -7.50
CA GLY A 35 10.51 -15.02 -8.24
C GLY A 35 10.50 -13.49 -8.43
N ALA A 36 11.70 -12.93 -8.58
CA ALA A 36 11.86 -11.48 -8.64
C ALA A 36 11.18 -10.85 -9.86
N ALA A 37 11.24 -11.50 -11.01
CA ALA A 37 10.62 -10.96 -12.23
C ALA A 37 9.10 -10.85 -12.12
N GLN A 38 8.46 -11.87 -11.54
CA GLN A 38 7.02 -11.88 -11.35
C GLN A 38 6.60 -10.81 -10.36
N VAL A 39 7.34 -10.69 -9.25
CA VAL A 39 7.06 -9.68 -8.23
C VAL A 39 7.22 -8.28 -8.80
N SER A 40 8.28 -8.02 -9.56
CA SER A 40 8.49 -6.72 -10.20
C SER A 40 7.34 -6.36 -11.13
N TYR A 41 6.87 -7.33 -11.90
CA TYR A 41 5.73 -7.11 -12.79
C TYR A 41 4.47 -6.72 -12.01
N MET A 42 4.18 -7.45 -10.94
CA MET A 42 2.99 -7.19 -10.14
C MET A 42 3.06 -5.85 -9.41
N VAL A 43 4.23 -5.53 -8.84
CA VAL A 43 4.41 -4.23 -8.16
C VAL A 43 4.25 -3.09 -9.14
N GLU A 44 4.87 -3.18 -10.31
CA GLU A 44 4.78 -2.13 -11.30
C GLU A 44 3.35 -1.89 -11.78
N ASN A 45 2.58 -2.95 -11.98
CA ASN A 45 1.24 -2.83 -12.54
C ASN A 45 0.15 -2.57 -11.50
N PHE A 46 0.35 -2.97 -10.25
CA PHE A 46 -0.70 -2.87 -9.24
C PHE A 46 -0.33 -2.06 -8.01
N GLN A 47 0.95 -1.82 -7.76
CA GLN A 47 1.42 -1.18 -6.54
C GLN A 47 2.36 0.00 -6.80
N SER A 48 2.55 0.41 -8.04
CA SER A 48 3.39 1.56 -8.36
C SER A 48 2.68 2.87 -8.02
N GLU A 49 3.44 3.97 -8.02
CA GLU A 49 2.86 5.30 -7.81
C GLU A 49 1.72 5.57 -8.79
N LYS A 50 1.92 5.21 -10.05
CA LYS A 50 0.91 5.39 -11.08
C LYS A 50 -0.33 4.57 -10.80
N ALA A 51 -0.15 3.30 -10.45
CA ALA A 51 -1.28 2.41 -10.15
C ALA A 51 -2.06 2.88 -8.93
N ILE A 52 -1.35 3.28 -7.87
CA ILE A 52 -1.98 3.77 -6.65
C ILE A 52 -2.75 5.06 -6.92
N LYS A 53 -2.14 5.98 -7.66
CA LYS A 53 -2.80 7.23 -8.03
C LYS A 53 -4.09 6.98 -8.82
N GLU A 54 -4.02 6.08 -9.80
CA GLU A 54 -5.21 5.74 -10.59
C GLU A 54 -6.31 5.15 -9.73
N GLN A 55 -5.95 4.28 -8.79
CA GLN A 55 -6.93 3.69 -7.88
C GLN A 55 -7.57 4.73 -6.97
N ILE A 56 -6.79 5.67 -6.49
CA ILE A 56 -7.34 6.78 -5.68
C ILE A 56 -8.32 7.60 -6.50
N GLU A 57 -8.00 7.87 -7.75
CA GLU A 57 -8.88 8.59 -8.66
C GLU A 57 -10.17 7.81 -8.93
N GLU A 58 -10.11 6.49 -8.87
CA GLU A 58 -11.27 5.62 -9.05
C GLU A 58 -12.11 5.46 -7.78
N GLY A 59 -11.69 6.07 -6.67
CA GLY A 59 -12.46 6.03 -5.44
C GLY A 59 -11.85 5.24 -4.30
N TYR A 60 -10.68 4.65 -4.50
CA TYR A 60 -9.98 3.97 -3.41
C TYR A 60 -9.43 4.98 -2.42
N THR A 61 -9.39 4.61 -1.16
CA THR A 61 -8.70 5.38 -0.14
C THR A 61 -7.55 4.54 0.40
N TYR A 62 -6.37 5.13 0.45
CA TYR A 62 -5.18 4.48 0.98
C TYR A 62 -4.77 5.14 2.29
N PHE A 63 -4.28 4.34 3.21
CA PHE A 63 -3.74 4.81 4.48
C PHE A 63 -2.36 4.24 4.66
N LEU A 64 -1.44 5.07 5.13
CA LEU A 64 -0.14 4.63 5.58
C LEU A 64 -0.22 4.35 7.07
N LEU A 65 0.37 3.26 7.50
CA LEU A 65 0.39 2.87 8.91
C LEU A 65 1.78 3.13 9.46
N GLU A 66 1.85 3.86 10.57
CA GLU A 66 3.10 4.19 11.22
C GLU A 66 3.09 3.75 12.67
N ALA A 67 4.25 3.30 13.15
CA ALA A 67 4.47 3.01 14.55
C ALA A 67 5.86 3.51 14.91
N GLU A 68 5.95 4.26 16.00
CA GLU A 68 7.22 4.82 16.49
C GLU A 68 7.96 5.64 15.43
N GLY A 69 7.23 6.39 14.62
CA GLY A 69 7.80 7.24 13.60
C GLY A 69 8.24 6.51 12.34
N LYS A 70 7.94 5.23 12.23
CA LYS A 70 8.30 4.43 11.05
C LYS A 70 7.08 3.91 10.34
N ILE A 71 7.13 3.90 9.02
CA ILE A 71 6.06 3.32 8.22
C ILE A 71 6.16 1.79 8.30
N ILE A 72 5.10 1.15 8.76
CA ILE A 72 5.07 -0.29 8.94
C ILE A 72 4.16 -1.01 7.95
N GLY A 73 3.37 -0.29 7.19
CA GLY A 73 2.49 -0.91 6.23
C GLY A 73 1.54 0.07 5.59
N TYR A 74 0.57 -0.47 4.87
CA TYR A 74 -0.45 0.35 4.24
C TYR A 74 -1.76 -0.42 4.08
N VAL A 75 -2.85 0.31 3.93
CA VAL A 75 -4.19 -0.25 3.76
C VAL A 75 -4.84 0.44 2.57
N GLY A 76 -5.51 -0.33 1.73
CA GLY A 76 -6.34 0.20 0.66
C GLY A 76 -7.77 -0.25 0.84
N VAL A 77 -8.71 0.69 0.87
CA VAL A 77 -10.13 0.38 0.99
C VAL A 77 -10.89 1.00 -0.16
N GLN A 78 -11.96 0.35 -0.56
CA GLN A 78 -12.86 0.85 -1.60
C GLN A 78 -14.24 1.04 -0.98
N PRO A 79 -14.76 2.28 -0.95
CA PRO A 79 -16.12 2.50 -0.47
C PRO A 79 -17.13 1.81 -1.38
N ARG A 80 -18.04 1.07 -0.76
CA ARG A 80 -19.16 0.44 -1.45
C ARG A 80 -20.45 1.03 -0.92
N LYS A 81 -21.54 0.80 -1.62
CA LYS A 81 -22.82 1.40 -1.30
C LYS A 81 -23.21 1.30 0.18
N ASP A 82 -23.03 0.15 0.79
CA ASP A 82 -23.45 -0.10 2.17
C ASP A 82 -22.29 -0.39 3.12
N HIS A 83 -21.05 -0.44 2.61
CA HIS A 83 -19.91 -0.82 3.45
C HIS A 83 -18.60 -0.41 2.80
N LEU A 84 -17.51 -0.58 3.54
CA LEU A 84 -16.17 -0.40 3.01
C LEU A 84 -15.60 -1.77 2.67
N PHE A 85 -15.05 -1.88 1.48
CA PHE A 85 -14.38 -3.11 1.05
C PHE A 85 -12.89 -2.98 1.31
N LEU A 86 -12.35 -3.82 2.20
CA LEU A 86 -10.93 -3.86 2.47
C LEU A 86 -10.24 -4.60 1.32
N SER A 87 -9.61 -3.85 0.43
CA SER A 87 -8.96 -4.40 -0.74
C SER A 87 -7.55 -4.90 -0.44
N LYS A 88 -6.81 -4.15 0.36
CA LYS A 88 -5.40 -4.45 0.63
C LYS A 88 -5.05 -4.12 2.07
N LEU A 89 -4.30 -5.00 2.70
CA LEU A 89 -3.72 -4.75 4.02
C LEU A 89 -2.38 -5.46 4.06
N TYR A 90 -1.30 -4.71 4.06
CA TYR A 90 0.05 -5.27 4.08
C TYR A 90 0.88 -4.63 5.17
N LEU A 91 1.60 -5.45 5.91
CA LEU A 91 2.46 -4.99 6.99
C LEU A 91 3.88 -5.50 6.77
N LYS A 92 4.85 -4.67 7.15
CA LYS A 92 6.25 -5.08 7.17
C LYS A 92 6.50 -5.97 8.38
N GLU A 93 7.40 -6.88 8.24
CA GLU A 93 7.84 -7.68 9.38
C GLU A 93 8.80 -6.92 10.27
#